data_7b1360b217483a55766d9d20a6913f44
#
_entry.id   7b1360b217483a55766d9d20a6913f44
#
_cell.length_a   1.000
_cell.length_b   1.000
_cell.length_c   1.000
_cell.angle_alpha   90.00
_cell.angle_beta   90.00
_cell.angle_gamma   90.00
#
_symmetry.space_group_name_H-M   'P 1'
#
loop_
_entity.id
_entity.type
_entity.pdbx_description
1 polymer ?
#
loop_
_entity_poly.entity_id
_entity_poly.type
_entity_poly.pdbx_seq_one_letter_code
_entity_poly.pdbx_strand_id
1 'polypeptide(L)'
;MKRIIIAMLTSAVLLIAPAFAQDTPGIDQRKENEKDRIKAGVKDGSLTKAEAKRLKAEDKKVNKDIRRAEKDGVVTDKEKAKITKEQNKLSKDIAKQRKDKQKQK
;
A
#
# COMPACT_ATOMS: atom_id res chain seq x y z
N MET A 1 -29.89 -7.51 -36.16
CA MET A 1 -28.57 -7.78 -36.70
C MET A 1 -27.57 -6.67 -36.44
N LYS A 2 -27.90 -5.49 -36.83
CA LYS A 2 -27.00 -4.35 -36.68
C LYS A 2 -26.77 -3.96 -35.22
N ARG A 3 -27.72 -4.23 -34.40
CA ARG A 3 -27.70 -3.86 -33.00
C ARG A 3 -26.63 -4.60 -32.21
N ILE A 4 -26.24 -5.74 -32.70
CA ILE A 4 -25.26 -6.57 -32.04
C ILE A 4 -23.90 -5.89 -31.99
N ILE A 5 -23.60 -5.12 -33.02
CA ILE A 5 -22.33 -4.43 -33.14
C ILE A 5 -22.14 -3.39 -32.04
N ILE A 6 -23.20 -2.75 -31.66
CA ILE A 6 -23.17 -1.66 -30.68
C ILE A 6 -22.76 -2.19 -29.30
N ALA A 7 -23.24 -3.37 -28.97
CA ALA A 7 -22.95 -3.95 -27.66
C ALA A 7 -21.48 -4.23 -27.46
N MET A 8 -20.78 -4.55 -28.52
CA MET A 8 -19.38 -4.88 -28.43
C MET A 8 -18.50 -3.69 -28.07
N LEU A 9 -18.87 -2.54 -28.56
CA LEU A 9 -18.11 -1.32 -28.33
C LEU A 9 -18.14 -0.93 -26.86
N THR A 10 -19.27 -1.13 -26.25
CA THR A 10 -19.43 -0.79 -24.86
C THR A 10 -18.54 -1.64 -23.97
N SER A 11 -18.39 -2.90 -24.33
CA SER A 11 -17.58 -3.82 -23.53
C SER A 11 -16.11 -3.43 -23.51
N ALA A 12 -15.61 -2.93 -24.63
CA ALA A 12 -14.21 -2.54 -24.73
C ALA A 12 -13.85 -1.41 -23.78
N VAL A 13 -14.77 -0.48 -23.61
CA VAL A 13 -14.52 0.66 -22.72
C VAL A 13 -14.44 0.23 -21.27
N LEU A 14 -15.26 -0.72 -20.89
CA LEU A 14 -15.31 -1.20 -19.53
C LEU A 14 -14.03 -1.91 -19.11
N LEU A 15 -13.37 -2.55 -20.03
CA LEU A 15 -12.15 -3.29 -19.73
C LEU A 15 -10.98 -2.39 -19.37
N ILE A 16 -10.96 -1.18 -19.88
CA ILE A 16 -9.88 -0.26 -19.62
C ILE A 16 -9.96 0.33 -18.22
N ALA A 17 -11.14 0.67 -17.78
CA ALA A 17 -11.34 1.27 -16.47
C ALA A 17 -10.89 0.38 -15.31
N PRO A 18 -11.22 -0.93 -15.28
CA PRO A 18 -10.80 -1.80 -14.19
C PRO A 18 -9.29 -1.96 -14.07
N ALA A 19 -8.57 -1.83 -15.17
CA ALA A 19 -7.11 -2.00 -15.15
C ALA A 19 -6.43 -0.94 -14.30
N PHE A 20 -6.90 0.27 -14.32
CA PHE A 20 -6.36 1.33 -13.48
C PHE A 20 -6.69 1.12 -12.02
N ALA A 21 -7.89 0.69 -11.75
CA ALA A 21 -8.36 0.52 -10.40
C ALA A 21 -7.61 -0.59 -9.66
N GLN A 22 -7.04 -1.55 -10.38
CA GLN A 22 -6.34 -2.67 -9.78
C GLN A 22 -4.99 -2.31 -9.17
N ASP A 23 -4.32 -1.31 -9.70
CA ASP A 23 -3.00 -0.94 -9.23
C ASP A 23 -3.05 -0.16 -7.91
N THR A 24 -3.97 0.77 -7.83
CA THR A 24 -4.10 1.64 -6.67
C THR A 24 -4.67 0.92 -5.44
N PRO A 25 -5.72 0.09 -5.56
CA PRO A 25 -6.25 -0.60 -4.40
C PRO A 25 -5.26 -1.51 -3.69
N GLY A 26 -4.36 -2.14 -4.43
CA GLY A 26 -3.35 -3.01 -3.82
C GLY A 26 -2.39 -2.24 -2.94
N ILE A 27 -1.96 -1.09 -3.39
CA ILE A 27 -1.08 -0.21 -2.64
C ILE A 27 -1.80 0.34 -1.41
N ASP A 28 -3.03 0.78 -1.58
CA ASP A 28 -3.82 1.36 -0.50
C ASP A 28 -4.17 0.33 0.57
N GLN A 29 -4.48 -0.89 0.16
CA GLN A 29 -4.76 -1.98 1.06
C GLN A 29 -3.56 -2.26 1.95
N ARG A 30 -2.40 -2.34 1.36
CA ARG A 30 -1.16 -2.60 2.06
C ARG A 30 -0.80 -1.47 3.02
N LYS A 31 -1.06 -0.26 2.61
CA LYS A 31 -0.88 0.93 3.42
C LYS A 31 -1.70 0.84 4.71
N GLU A 32 -2.96 0.43 4.60
CA GLU A 32 -3.83 0.26 5.75
C GLU A 32 -3.35 -0.89 6.64
N ASN A 33 -2.92 -1.98 6.04
CA ASN A 33 -2.43 -3.13 6.78
C ASN A 33 -1.21 -2.77 7.63
N GLU A 34 -0.30 -2.00 7.06
CA GLU A 34 0.91 -1.60 7.76
C GLU A 34 0.60 -0.65 8.92
N LYS A 35 -0.32 0.26 8.70
CA LYS A 35 -0.80 1.16 9.73
C LYS A 35 -1.42 0.39 10.89
N ASP A 36 -2.26 -0.60 10.56
CA ASP A 36 -2.91 -1.43 11.55
C ASP A 36 -1.92 -2.27 12.35
N ARG A 37 -0.89 -2.75 11.70
CA ARG A 37 0.15 -3.54 12.35
C ARG A 37 0.92 -2.70 13.36
N ILE A 38 1.21 -1.46 13.03
CA ILE A 38 1.89 -0.56 13.96
C ILE A 38 1.00 -0.30 15.18
N LYS A 39 -0.27 -0.02 14.93
CA LYS A 39 -1.23 0.18 16.02
C LYS A 39 -1.34 -1.03 16.92
N ALA A 40 -1.43 -2.20 16.31
CA ALA A 40 -1.52 -3.45 17.05
C ALA A 40 -0.28 -3.68 17.90
N GLY A 41 0.89 -3.34 17.36
CA GLY A 41 2.14 -3.46 18.09
C GLY A 41 2.22 -2.56 19.31
N VAL A 42 1.70 -1.36 19.21
CA VAL A 42 1.62 -0.45 20.35
C VAL A 42 0.65 -1.00 21.38
N LYS A 43 -0.49 -1.46 20.92
CA LYS A 43 -1.55 -1.94 21.80
C LYS A 43 -1.14 -3.18 22.59
N ASP A 44 -0.45 -4.12 21.93
CA ASP A 44 -0.06 -5.37 22.60
C ASP A 44 1.31 -5.28 23.28
N GLY A 45 1.96 -4.13 23.23
CA GLY A 45 3.23 -3.93 23.90
C GLY A 45 4.44 -4.45 23.16
N SER A 46 4.26 -4.96 21.94
CA SER A 46 5.40 -5.45 21.16
C SER A 46 6.22 -4.32 20.55
N LEU A 47 5.69 -3.09 20.54
CA LEU A 47 6.40 -1.90 20.09
C LEU A 47 6.46 -0.88 21.21
N THR A 48 7.64 -0.33 21.46
CA THR A 48 7.78 0.79 22.39
C THR A 48 7.26 2.06 21.71
N LYS A 49 7.05 3.10 22.48
CA LYS A 49 6.62 4.38 21.93
C LYS A 49 7.65 4.92 20.94
N ALA A 50 8.92 4.77 21.24
CA ALA A 50 9.99 5.24 20.37
C ALA A 50 10.02 4.47 19.05
N GLU A 51 9.86 3.15 19.13
CA GLU A 51 9.81 2.30 17.94
C GLU A 51 8.59 2.63 17.08
N ALA A 52 7.44 2.77 17.72
CA ALA A 52 6.20 3.12 17.02
C ALA A 52 6.32 4.46 16.31
N LYS A 53 6.92 5.43 16.99
CA LYS A 53 7.11 6.77 16.42
C LYS A 53 8.00 6.72 15.17
N ARG A 54 9.05 5.91 15.23
CA ARG A 54 9.98 5.75 14.11
C ARG A 54 9.27 5.07 12.94
N LEU A 55 8.51 4.02 13.22
CA LEU A 55 7.78 3.30 12.18
C LEU A 55 6.69 4.17 11.56
N LYS A 56 6.02 4.99 12.36
CA LYS A 56 5.03 5.93 11.85
C LYS A 56 5.65 6.98 10.94
N ALA A 57 6.85 7.43 11.26
CA ALA A 57 7.57 8.39 10.42
C ALA A 57 7.93 7.74 9.08
N GLU A 58 8.38 6.48 9.11
CA GLU A 58 8.69 5.74 7.90
C GLU A 58 7.43 5.54 7.06
N ASP A 59 6.33 5.15 7.70
CA ASP A 59 5.04 4.97 7.06
C ASP A 59 4.57 6.27 6.41
N LYS A 60 4.74 7.38 7.09
CA LYS A 60 4.35 8.68 6.59
C LYS A 60 5.12 9.05 5.31
N LYS A 61 6.40 8.71 5.28
CA LYS A 61 7.22 8.94 4.10
C LYS A 61 6.75 8.10 2.92
N VAL A 62 6.46 6.84 3.18
CA VAL A 62 5.95 5.93 2.14
C VAL A 62 4.62 6.46 1.61
N ASN A 63 3.73 6.88 2.50
CA ASN A 63 2.43 7.42 2.10
C ASN A 63 2.57 8.70 1.28
N LYS A 64 3.55 9.51 1.59
CA LYS A 64 3.84 10.71 0.82
C LYS A 64 4.26 10.36 -0.59
N ASP A 65 5.11 9.35 -0.73
CA ASP A 65 5.56 8.89 -2.04
C ASP A 65 4.40 8.29 -2.84
N ILE A 66 3.50 7.59 -2.16
CA ILE A 66 2.30 7.05 -2.80
C ILE A 66 1.43 8.18 -3.35
N ARG A 67 1.16 9.20 -2.53
CA ARG A 67 0.35 10.32 -2.97
C ARG A 67 0.98 11.06 -4.14
N ARG A 68 2.29 11.17 -4.11
CA ARG A 68 3.02 11.84 -5.18
C ARG A 68 2.90 11.06 -6.48
N ALA A 69 2.98 9.75 -6.41
CA ALA A 69 2.83 8.89 -7.57
C ALA A 69 1.41 8.91 -8.12
N GLU A 70 0.41 8.99 -7.25
CA GLU A 70 -0.99 8.98 -7.64
C GLU A 70 -1.50 10.34 -8.12
N LYS A 71 -0.72 11.38 -7.92
CA LYS A 71 -1.13 12.74 -8.22
C LYS A 71 -1.45 12.96 -9.71
N ASP A 72 -0.71 12.31 -10.59
CA ASP A 72 -0.93 12.41 -12.04
C ASP A 72 -2.13 11.61 -12.51
N GLY A 73 -2.66 10.76 -11.67
CA GLY A 73 -3.73 9.84 -12.04
C GLY A 73 -3.21 8.54 -12.62
N VAL A 74 -1.91 8.41 -12.82
CA VAL A 74 -1.30 7.20 -13.36
C VAL A 74 -0.07 6.84 -12.54
N VAL A 75 -0.06 5.64 -11.98
CA VAL A 75 1.11 5.12 -11.29
C VAL A 75 1.91 4.31 -12.29
N THR A 76 3.10 4.78 -12.62
CA THR A 76 3.97 4.09 -13.58
C THR A 76 4.53 2.82 -12.97
N ASP A 77 5.03 1.92 -13.82
CA ASP A 77 5.65 0.69 -13.35
C ASP A 77 6.85 0.97 -12.45
N LYS A 78 7.61 2.00 -12.77
CA LYS A 78 8.76 2.42 -11.99
C LYS A 78 8.35 2.93 -10.61
N GLU A 79 7.31 3.74 -10.57
CA GLU A 79 6.77 4.26 -9.31
C GLU A 79 6.21 3.14 -8.45
N LYS A 80 5.50 2.22 -9.09
CA LYS A 80 4.93 1.06 -8.42
C LYS A 80 6.01 0.19 -7.81
N ALA A 81 7.08 -0.05 -8.54
CA ALA A 81 8.21 -0.85 -8.05
C ALA A 81 8.88 -0.18 -6.85
N LYS A 82 9.05 1.14 -6.91
CA LYS A 82 9.63 1.90 -5.81
C LYS A 82 8.76 1.83 -4.56
N ILE A 83 7.47 2.05 -4.73
CA ILE A 83 6.52 2.00 -3.61
C ILE A 83 6.50 0.61 -3.00
N THR A 84 6.45 -0.43 -3.83
CA THR A 84 6.45 -1.80 -3.37
C THR A 84 7.69 -2.10 -2.54
N LYS A 85 8.84 -1.64 -3.00
CA LYS A 85 10.09 -1.82 -2.27
C LYS A 85 10.07 -1.13 -0.92
N GLU A 86 9.54 0.09 -0.88
CA GLU A 86 9.42 0.83 0.36
C GLU A 86 8.44 0.19 1.33
N GLN A 87 7.33 -0.31 0.82
CA GLN A 87 6.34 -1.01 1.63
C GLN A 87 6.90 -2.33 2.16
N ASN A 88 7.69 -3.03 1.35
CA ASN A 88 8.34 -4.26 1.78
C ASN A 88 9.32 -3.98 2.92
N LYS A 89 10.08 -2.91 2.81
CA LYS A 89 11.02 -2.52 3.85
C LYS A 89 10.31 -2.16 5.14
N LEU A 90 9.26 -1.37 5.04
CA LEU A 90 8.48 -0.99 6.21
C LEU A 90 7.86 -2.22 6.87
N SER A 91 7.34 -3.13 6.08
CA SER A 91 6.74 -4.36 6.58
C SER A 91 7.76 -5.21 7.36
N LYS A 92 8.97 -5.30 6.83
CA LYS A 92 10.06 -6.01 7.49
C LYS A 92 10.46 -5.33 8.79
N ASP A 93 10.54 -4.00 8.77
CA ASP A 93 10.93 -3.24 9.95
C ASP A 93 9.90 -3.39 11.06
N ILE A 94 8.62 -3.39 10.71
CA ILE A 94 7.55 -3.61 11.68
C ILE A 94 7.70 -5.00 12.31
N ALA A 95 7.85 -6.01 11.47
CA ALA A 95 7.96 -7.39 11.93
C ALA A 95 9.19 -7.58 12.82
N LYS A 96 10.30 -7.00 12.42
CA LYS A 96 11.54 -7.10 13.15
C LYS A 96 11.45 -6.47 14.53
N GLN A 97 10.90 -5.27 14.60
CA GLN A 97 10.78 -4.57 15.87
C GLN A 97 9.86 -5.31 16.83
N ARG A 98 8.75 -5.80 16.34
CA ARG A 98 7.82 -6.54 17.17
C ARG A 98 8.41 -7.86 17.66
N LYS A 99 9.12 -8.54 16.77
CA LYS A 99 9.74 -9.83 17.09
C LYS A 99 10.87 -9.69 18.10
N ASP A 100 11.71 -8.67 17.93
CA ASP A 100 12.82 -8.41 18.85
C ASP A 100 12.30 -8.16 20.27
N LYS A 101 11.20 -7.43 20.37
CA LYS A 101 10.58 -7.13 21.64
C LYS A 101 10.08 -8.40 22.32
N GLN A 102 9.49 -9.30 21.53
CA GLN A 102 9.00 -10.57 22.06
C GLN A 102 10.12 -11.47 22.58
N LYS A 103 11.26 -11.41 21.92
CA LYS A 103 12.41 -12.21 22.36
C LYS A 103 12.97 -11.77 23.71
N GLN A 104 12.84 -10.50 24.00
CA GLN A 104 13.37 -9.95 25.25
C GLN A 104 12.54 -10.34 26.46
N LYS A 105 11.34 -10.81 26.23
CA LYS A 105 10.49 -11.30 27.30
C LYS A 105 10.80 -12.74 27.64
#